data_f1a9f49acf50518c013059f86d1d0780
#
_entry.id   f1a9f49acf50518c013059f86d1d0780
#
_cell.length_a   1.000
_cell.length_b   1.000
_cell.length_c   1.000
_cell.angle_alpha   90.00
_cell.angle_beta   90.00
_cell.angle_gamma   90.00
#
_symmetry.space_group_name_H-M   'P 1'
#
loop_
_entity.id
_entity.type
_entity.pdbx_description
1 polymer ?
#
loop_
_entity_poly.entity_id
_entity_poly.type
_entity_poly.pdbx_seq_one_letter_code
_entity_poly.pdbx_strand_id
1 'polypeptide(L)'
;SSFNLVRETNKEENDMKHFIEVSDFSKEELISLIEVGQDIMQNPAKYGDAMKGRLLATLFYEPSTRTRFSFEAAMLRLGGQVIGFSEAQNSSVAKGESVKDTIRTVACYADIAVMRHYLEGAPKLASIYSDIPVVNAGDGGHQHPTQTITDLLTIQMEKGRLTNLNVVLCGDLKNGRTVHSLVKALSKFENNTFYFVSPKELKIPDYIKNHIKDSLFFEMETLEEGLPMADVLYMTRIQRERFADPEQYEKLKDSCVLTKHKMILAKSDMIVMHPLPRVN
;
A
#
# COMPACT_ATOMS: atom_id res chain seq x y z
N SER A 1 11.22 -36.58 -25.44
CA SER A 1 10.65 -36.05 -26.69
C SER A 1 9.96 -34.73 -26.43
N SER A 2 10.56 -33.66 -26.92
CA SER A 2 9.97 -32.54 -27.62
C SER A 2 8.74 -31.82 -26.99
N PHE A 3 9.01 -30.79 -26.16
CA PHE A 3 8.18 -29.61 -26.10
C PHE A 3 9.06 -28.38 -26.32
N ASN A 4 9.58 -28.25 -27.54
CA ASN A 4 10.01 -26.98 -28.10
C ASN A 4 8.94 -26.57 -29.11
N LEU A 5 7.96 -25.82 -28.67
CA LEU A 5 7.17 -24.95 -29.52
C LEU A 5 7.63 -23.53 -29.25
N VAL A 6 8.54 -23.10 -30.11
CA VAL A 6 8.92 -21.71 -30.32
C VAL A 6 7.62 -20.95 -30.59
N ARG A 7 7.18 -20.15 -29.61
CA ARG A 7 6.34 -19.00 -29.88
C ARG A 7 7.24 -17.83 -30.24
N GLU A 8 7.64 -17.75 -31.49
CA GLU A 8 7.85 -16.48 -32.15
C GLU A 8 6.47 -15.82 -32.31
N THR A 9 6.01 -15.15 -31.29
CA THR A 9 4.93 -14.18 -31.41
C THR A 9 5.58 -12.81 -31.45
N ASN A 10 5.31 -12.09 -32.53
CA ASN A 10 5.53 -10.65 -32.63
C ASN A 10 5.19 -10.01 -31.29
N LYS A 11 6.20 -9.52 -30.59
CA LYS A 11 6.06 -8.56 -29.51
C LYS A 11 5.60 -7.23 -30.14
N GLU A 12 4.32 -7.09 -30.41
CA GLU A 12 3.69 -5.82 -30.11
C GLU A 12 3.84 -5.69 -28.59
N GLU A 13 4.54 -4.65 -28.16
CA GLU A 13 4.75 -4.29 -26.77
C GLU A 13 3.37 -4.06 -26.12
N ASN A 14 2.71 -5.13 -25.75
CA ASN A 14 1.64 -5.11 -24.78
C ASN A 14 2.36 -4.97 -23.44
N ASP A 15 2.62 -3.71 -23.07
CA ASP A 15 3.38 -3.32 -21.89
C ASP A 15 2.58 -3.74 -20.66
N MET A 16 2.75 -5.03 -20.28
CA MET A 16 2.07 -5.62 -19.12
C MET A 16 2.53 -4.92 -17.87
N LYS A 17 1.68 -4.07 -17.30
CA LYS A 17 2.03 -3.28 -16.14
C LYS A 17 1.76 -4.03 -14.86
N HIS A 18 2.81 -4.26 -14.07
CA HIS A 18 2.72 -4.73 -12.70
C HIS A 18 2.43 -3.55 -11.75
N PHE A 19 1.84 -3.82 -10.59
CA PHE A 19 1.64 -2.84 -9.54
C PHE A 19 2.48 -3.20 -8.31
N ILE A 20 3.76 -2.87 -8.33
CA ILE A 20 4.74 -3.25 -7.30
C ILE A 20 5.01 -2.10 -6.35
N GLU A 21 5.28 -0.91 -6.86
CA GLU A 21 5.57 0.29 -6.09
C GLU A 21 4.79 1.49 -6.63
N VAL A 22 4.46 2.42 -5.73
CA VAL A 22 3.81 3.68 -6.13
C VAL A 22 4.74 4.55 -6.98
N SER A 23 6.04 4.43 -6.76
CA SER A 23 7.07 5.13 -7.56
C SER A 23 7.07 4.75 -9.04
N ASP A 24 6.59 3.57 -9.39
CA ASP A 24 6.50 3.09 -10.78
C ASP A 24 5.39 3.81 -11.60
N PHE A 25 4.56 4.62 -10.94
CA PHE A 25 3.44 5.32 -11.57
C PHE A 25 3.70 6.81 -11.66
N SER A 26 3.35 7.42 -12.80
CA SER A 26 3.34 8.87 -12.94
C SER A 26 2.20 9.50 -12.12
N LYS A 27 2.23 10.82 -11.97
CA LYS A 27 1.13 11.57 -11.34
C LYS A 27 -0.19 11.34 -12.09
N GLU A 28 -0.16 11.39 -13.42
CA GLU A 28 -1.31 11.21 -14.30
C GLU A 28 -1.90 9.80 -14.17
N GLU A 29 -1.06 8.78 -14.05
CA GLU A 29 -1.51 7.41 -13.83
C GLU A 29 -2.16 7.23 -12.45
N LEU A 30 -1.61 7.87 -11.41
CA LEU A 30 -2.23 7.86 -10.09
C LEU A 30 -3.61 8.56 -10.10
N ILE A 31 -3.73 9.70 -10.80
CA ILE A 31 -5.00 10.39 -10.99
C ILE A 31 -6.00 9.48 -11.69
N SER A 32 -5.60 8.84 -12.79
CA SER A 32 -6.46 7.91 -13.52
C SER A 32 -6.96 6.74 -12.65
N LEU A 33 -6.08 6.16 -11.81
CA LEU A 33 -6.48 5.11 -10.86
C LEU A 33 -7.51 5.61 -9.84
N ILE A 34 -7.35 6.84 -9.35
CA ILE A 34 -8.29 7.46 -8.41
C ILE A 34 -9.63 7.74 -9.07
N GLU A 35 -9.64 8.26 -10.30
CA GLU A 35 -10.86 8.53 -11.07
C GLU A 35 -11.64 7.24 -11.35
N VAL A 36 -10.96 6.17 -11.75
CA VAL A 36 -11.59 4.84 -11.92
C VAL A 36 -12.15 4.35 -10.59
N GLY A 37 -11.42 4.51 -9.49
CA GLY A 37 -11.90 4.16 -8.15
C GLY A 37 -13.18 4.91 -7.76
N GLN A 38 -13.25 6.22 -8.05
CA GLN A 38 -14.45 7.03 -7.83
C GLN A 38 -15.63 6.59 -8.69
N ASP A 39 -15.39 6.31 -9.98
CA ASP A 39 -16.45 5.83 -10.88
C ASP A 39 -16.99 4.46 -10.44
N ILE A 40 -16.12 3.54 -10.01
CA ILE A 40 -16.54 2.25 -9.45
C ILE A 40 -17.43 2.44 -8.21
N MET A 41 -17.08 3.37 -7.33
CA MET A 41 -17.87 3.66 -6.12
C MET A 41 -19.25 4.26 -6.45
N GLN A 42 -19.33 5.14 -7.46
CA GLN A 42 -20.56 5.80 -7.88
C GLN A 42 -21.44 4.90 -8.74
N ASN A 43 -20.84 4.06 -9.58
CA ASN A 43 -21.50 3.25 -10.60
C ASN A 43 -21.07 1.77 -10.52
N PRO A 44 -21.20 1.08 -9.38
CA PRO A 44 -20.66 -0.28 -9.21
C PRO A 44 -21.23 -1.29 -10.20
N ALA A 45 -22.50 -1.14 -10.59
CA ALA A 45 -23.15 -2.02 -11.55
C ALA A 45 -22.52 -2.02 -12.96
N LYS A 46 -21.92 -0.90 -13.36
CA LYS A 46 -21.17 -0.75 -14.63
C LYS A 46 -20.00 -1.72 -14.75
N TYR A 47 -19.43 -2.10 -13.60
CA TYR A 47 -18.21 -2.91 -13.53
C TYR A 47 -18.46 -4.38 -13.18
N GLY A 48 -19.70 -4.79 -12.95
CA GLY A 48 -20.06 -6.14 -12.49
C GLY A 48 -19.57 -7.30 -13.38
N ASP A 49 -19.33 -7.04 -14.64
CA ASP A 49 -18.81 -8.02 -15.62
C ASP A 49 -17.39 -7.68 -16.12
N ALA A 50 -16.71 -6.68 -15.56
CA ALA A 50 -15.42 -6.20 -16.05
C ALA A 50 -14.31 -7.28 -16.02
N MET A 51 -14.41 -8.23 -15.09
CA MET A 51 -13.46 -9.35 -14.94
C MET A 51 -14.10 -10.71 -15.23
N LYS A 52 -15.21 -10.73 -15.96
CA LYS A 52 -15.90 -11.98 -16.33
C LYS A 52 -14.98 -12.92 -17.10
N GLY A 53 -14.90 -14.16 -16.61
CA GLY A 53 -14.03 -15.19 -17.18
C GLY A 53 -12.55 -15.05 -16.80
N ARG A 54 -12.19 -14.07 -15.94
CA ARG A 54 -10.83 -13.89 -15.43
C ARG A 54 -10.66 -14.51 -14.05
N LEU A 55 -9.45 -14.98 -13.78
CA LEU A 55 -9.07 -15.66 -12.54
C LEU A 55 -7.95 -14.90 -11.82
N LEU A 56 -8.23 -14.50 -10.58
CA LEU A 56 -7.25 -13.89 -9.66
C LEU A 56 -6.61 -14.97 -8.80
N ALA A 57 -5.28 -14.99 -8.73
CA ALA A 57 -4.54 -15.77 -7.73
C ALA A 57 -4.16 -14.89 -6.54
N THR A 58 -4.58 -15.27 -5.33
CA THR A 58 -4.18 -14.62 -4.06
C THR A 58 -3.10 -15.44 -3.37
N LEU A 59 -1.86 -14.91 -3.34
CA LEU A 59 -0.66 -15.57 -2.83
C LEU A 59 -0.23 -14.89 -1.52
N PHE A 60 -0.80 -15.34 -0.41
CA PHE A 60 -0.57 -14.74 0.91
C PHE A 60 0.40 -15.58 1.74
N TYR A 61 1.68 -15.19 1.74
CA TYR A 61 2.75 -15.80 2.53
C TYR A 61 2.79 -15.27 3.97
N GLU A 62 2.09 -14.18 4.23
CA GLU A 62 1.94 -13.54 5.53
C GLU A 62 0.45 -13.37 5.83
N PRO A 63 -0.04 -13.70 7.04
CA PRO A 63 -1.45 -13.58 7.39
C PRO A 63 -1.98 -12.15 7.21
N SER A 64 -3.11 -12.01 6.53
CA SER A 64 -3.81 -10.74 6.37
C SER A 64 -5.27 -10.93 6.00
N THR A 65 -6.17 -10.78 6.96
CA THR A 65 -7.61 -10.94 6.73
C THR A 65 -8.18 -9.83 5.85
N ARG A 66 -7.94 -8.56 6.24
CA ARG A 66 -8.51 -7.40 5.52
C ARG A 66 -8.03 -7.30 4.08
N THR A 67 -6.72 -7.35 3.87
CA THR A 67 -6.14 -7.20 2.53
C THR A 67 -6.59 -8.33 1.62
N ARG A 68 -6.56 -9.57 2.09
CA ARG A 68 -7.01 -10.72 1.31
C ARG A 68 -8.47 -10.59 0.92
N PHE A 69 -9.35 -10.34 1.87
CA PHE A 69 -10.79 -10.18 1.60
C PHE A 69 -11.09 -9.00 0.68
N SER A 70 -10.30 -7.91 0.76
CA SER A 70 -10.44 -6.77 -0.16
C SER A 70 -10.22 -7.18 -1.60
N PHE A 71 -9.13 -7.91 -1.91
CA PHE A 71 -8.84 -8.36 -3.26
C PHE A 71 -9.81 -9.42 -3.75
N GLU A 72 -10.12 -10.41 -2.92
CA GLU A 72 -11.07 -11.47 -3.26
C GLU A 72 -12.48 -10.91 -3.52
N ALA A 73 -12.98 -10.05 -2.63
CA ALA A 73 -14.27 -9.41 -2.80
C ALA A 73 -14.32 -8.49 -4.03
N ALA A 74 -13.24 -7.75 -4.30
CA ALA A 74 -13.16 -6.90 -5.48
C ALA A 74 -13.26 -7.74 -6.76
N MET A 75 -12.48 -8.81 -6.88
CA MET A 75 -12.51 -9.67 -8.05
C MET A 75 -13.88 -10.31 -8.28
N LEU A 76 -14.51 -10.82 -7.21
CA LEU A 76 -15.85 -11.40 -7.27
C LEU A 76 -16.93 -10.38 -7.68
N ARG A 77 -16.86 -9.15 -7.14
CA ARG A 77 -17.79 -8.07 -7.50
C ARG A 77 -17.61 -7.56 -8.93
N LEU A 78 -16.43 -7.74 -9.50
CA LEU A 78 -16.13 -7.44 -10.90
C LEU A 78 -16.48 -8.60 -11.85
N GLY A 79 -17.10 -9.68 -11.34
CA GLY A 79 -17.56 -10.84 -12.15
C GLY A 79 -16.48 -11.89 -12.39
N GLY A 80 -15.31 -11.77 -11.79
CA GLY A 80 -14.22 -12.74 -11.89
C GLY A 80 -14.30 -13.86 -10.85
N GLN A 81 -13.26 -14.67 -10.82
CA GLN A 81 -13.13 -15.81 -9.90
C GLN A 81 -11.79 -15.70 -9.14
N VAL A 82 -11.65 -16.44 -8.03
CA VAL A 82 -10.48 -16.39 -7.16
C VAL A 82 -9.99 -17.79 -6.84
N ILE A 83 -8.66 -17.98 -6.90
CA ILE A 83 -7.93 -19.11 -6.34
C ILE A 83 -6.80 -18.59 -5.46
N GLY A 84 -6.20 -19.42 -4.62
CA GLY A 84 -5.01 -19.02 -3.88
C GLY A 84 -4.84 -19.71 -2.54
N PHE A 85 -3.91 -19.23 -1.76
CA PHE A 85 -3.60 -19.70 -0.41
C PHE A 85 -3.42 -18.54 0.57
N SER A 86 -3.67 -18.80 1.85
CA SER A 86 -3.55 -17.83 2.94
C SER A 86 -2.34 -18.06 3.85
N GLU A 87 -1.68 -19.21 3.69
CA GLU A 87 -0.52 -19.63 4.47
C GLU A 87 0.43 -20.42 3.57
N ALA A 88 1.68 -19.99 3.51
CA ALA A 88 2.71 -20.66 2.71
C ALA A 88 2.91 -22.14 3.09
N GLN A 89 2.69 -22.46 4.38
CA GLN A 89 2.84 -23.82 4.90
C GLN A 89 1.84 -24.83 4.29
N ASN A 90 0.72 -24.35 3.75
CA ASN A 90 -0.30 -25.17 3.11
C ASN A 90 -0.10 -25.28 1.58
N SER A 91 1.03 -24.83 1.07
CA SER A 91 1.37 -24.85 -0.36
C SER A 91 2.70 -25.56 -0.63
N SER A 92 3.09 -25.69 -1.90
CA SER A 92 4.38 -26.24 -2.31
C SER A 92 5.58 -25.45 -1.75
N VAL A 93 5.39 -24.23 -1.29
CA VAL A 93 6.39 -23.43 -0.58
C VAL A 93 6.93 -24.16 0.66
N ALA A 94 6.07 -24.90 1.38
CA ALA A 94 6.50 -25.75 2.50
C ALA A 94 7.51 -26.82 2.12
N LYS A 95 7.60 -27.18 0.83
CA LYS A 95 8.56 -28.12 0.26
C LYS A 95 9.81 -27.43 -0.31
N GLY A 96 9.93 -26.10 -0.12
CA GLY A 96 11.08 -25.32 -0.61
C GLY A 96 10.92 -24.74 -2.02
N GLU A 97 9.68 -24.67 -2.57
CA GLU A 97 9.42 -24.01 -3.85
C GLU A 97 9.75 -22.52 -3.78
N SER A 98 10.51 -22.04 -4.76
CA SER A 98 10.91 -20.62 -4.83
C SER A 98 9.75 -19.73 -5.29
N VAL A 99 9.80 -18.42 -4.94
CA VAL A 99 8.85 -17.39 -5.45
C VAL A 99 8.81 -17.42 -6.98
N LYS A 100 9.96 -17.59 -7.63
CA LYS A 100 10.08 -17.69 -9.09
C LYS A 100 9.29 -18.86 -9.66
N ASP A 101 9.40 -20.03 -9.06
CA ASP A 101 8.73 -21.23 -9.56
C ASP A 101 7.23 -21.19 -9.25
N THR A 102 6.87 -20.69 -8.06
CA THR A 102 5.47 -20.47 -7.69
C THR A 102 4.77 -19.53 -8.67
N ILE A 103 5.37 -18.38 -8.99
CA ILE A 103 4.68 -17.41 -9.89
C ILE A 103 4.55 -17.95 -11.31
N ARG A 104 5.53 -18.69 -11.82
CA ARG A 104 5.46 -19.35 -13.12
C ARG A 104 4.37 -20.40 -13.18
N THR A 105 4.25 -21.19 -12.12
CA THR A 105 3.17 -22.17 -11.98
C THR A 105 1.82 -21.49 -11.94
N VAL A 106 1.67 -20.44 -11.13
CA VAL A 106 0.42 -19.67 -10.99
C VAL A 106 0.02 -19.03 -12.32
N ALA A 107 0.98 -18.51 -13.10
CA ALA A 107 0.72 -17.91 -14.40
C ALA A 107 0.12 -18.90 -15.43
N CYS A 108 0.26 -20.22 -15.20
CA CYS A 108 -0.41 -21.21 -16.03
C CYS A 108 -1.91 -21.35 -15.76
N TYR A 109 -2.38 -20.84 -14.62
CA TYR A 109 -3.79 -20.98 -14.17
C TYR A 109 -4.54 -19.66 -14.09
N ALA A 110 -3.88 -18.58 -13.69
CA ALA A 110 -4.50 -17.30 -13.39
C ALA A 110 -4.18 -16.24 -14.44
N ASP A 111 -5.02 -15.18 -14.50
CA ASP A 111 -4.84 -14.03 -15.38
C ASP A 111 -4.14 -12.86 -14.67
N ILE A 112 -4.17 -12.83 -13.32
CA ILE A 112 -3.56 -11.82 -12.47
C ILE A 112 -3.18 -12.45 -11.13
N ALA A 113 -2.08 -12.02 -10.52
CA ALA A 113 -1.66 -12.47 -9.20
C ALA A 113 -1.55 -11.28 -8.23
N VAL A 114 -2.07 -11.48 -7.02
CA VAL A 114 -1.86 -10.59 -5.86
C VAL A 114 -0.97 -11.31 -4.87
N MET A 115 0.19 -10.71 -4.54
CA MET A 115 1.15 -11.32 -3.64
C MET A 115 1.35 -10.46 -2.39
N ARG A 116 1.22 -11.08 -1.22
CA ARG A 116 1.67 -10.55 0.06
C ARG A 116 2.74 -11.44 0.65
N HIS A 117 3.90 -10.86 0.99
CA HIS A 117 5.06 -11.63 1.41
C HIS A 117 5.76 -10.99 2.62
N TYR A 118 6.34 -11.81 3.49
CA TYR A 118 7.13 -11.33 4.64
C TYR A 118 8.52 -10.80 4.25
N LEU A 119 9.07 -11.24 3.11
CA LEU A 119 10.33 -10.74 2.58
C LEU A 119 10.10 -9.52 1.67
N GLU A 120 10.87 -8.48 1.91
CA GLU A 120 10.93 -7.30 1.06
C GLU A 120 11.43 -7.66 -0.35
N GLY A 121 10.79 -7.08 -1.37
CA GLY A 121 11.13 -7.32 -2.78
C GLY A 121 10.62 -8.63 -3.39
N ALA A 122 9.96 -9.52 -2.62
CA ALA A 122 9.42 -10.77 -3.18
C ALA A 122 8.37 -10.53 -4.29
N PRO A 123 7.42 -9.60 -4.20
CA PRO A 123 6.52 -9.26 -5.32
C PRO A 123 7.27 -8.69 -6.52
N LYS A 124 8.36 -7.94 -6.31
CA LYS A 124 9.22 -7.46 -7.40
C LYS A 124 9.90 -8.62 -8.11
N LEU A 125 10.45 -9.55 -7.34
CA LEU A 125 11.03 -10.77 -7.92
C LEU A 125 9.98 -11.55 -8.71
N ALA A 126 8.77 -11.71 -8.16
CA ALA A 126 7.67 -12.36 -8.86
C ALA A 126 7.34 -11.66 -10.19
N SER A 127 7.29 -10.33 -10.23
CA SER A 127 7.00 -9.59 -11.45
C SER A 127 8.01 -9.81 -12.56
N ILE A 128 9.30 -10.02 -12.24
CA ILE A 128 10.34 -10.28 -13.23
C ILE A 128 10.17 -11.64 -13.94
N TYR A 129 9.59 -12.61 -13.23
CA TYR A 129 9.43 -13.98 -13.74
C TYR A 129 7.99 -14.34 -14.11
N SER A 130 7.07 -13.39 -14.07
CA SER A 130 5.64 -13.58 -14.33
C SER A 130 5.26 -13.25 -15.76
N ASP A 131 4.44 -14.08 -16.38
CA ASP A 131 3.77 -13.82 -17.65
C ASP A 131 2.37 -13.21 -17.45
N ILE A 132 1.98 -12.91 -16.20
CA ILE A 132 0.72 -12.24 -15.84
C ILE A 132 0.99 -11.04 -14.94
N PRO A 133 0.11 -10.03 -14.88
CA PRO A 133 0.25 -8.91 -13.95
C PRO A 133 0.39 -9.35 -12.50
N VAL A 134 1.32 -8.75 -11.77
CA VAL A 134 1.53 -8.97 -10.34
C VAL A 134 1.21 -7.69 -9.58
N VAL A 135 0.42 -7.81 -8.52
CA VAL A 135 0.05 -6.73 -7.60
C VAL A 135 0.68 -6.99 -6.24
N ASN A 136 1.43 -6.02 -5.72
CA ASN A 136 2.00 -6.08 -4.37
C ASN A 136 0.94 -5.73 -3.32
N ALA A 137 0.55 -6.70 -2.50
CA ALA A 137 -0.39 -6.55 -1.38
C ALA A 137 0.31 -6.31 -0.02
N GLY A 138 1.58 -5.94 -0.07
CA GLY A 138 2.46 -5.69 1.08
C GLY A 138 3.63 -6.67 1.15
N ASP A 139 4.85 -6.12 1.23
CA ASP A 139 6.10 -6.87 1.33
C ASP A 139 6.94 -6.43 2.55
N GLY A 140 6.93 -7.23 3.58
CA GLY A 140 7.67 -6.97 4.82
C GLY A 140 7.37 -5.60 5.42
N GLY A 141 8.40 -4.81 5.70
CA GLY A 141 8.32 -3.41 6.16
C GLY A 141 8.38 -2.38 5.04
N HIS A 142 8.50 -2.79 3.80
CA HIS A 142 8.92 -1.95 2.67
C HIS A 142 7.77 -1.16 2.03
N GLN A 143 6.80 -1.84 1.40
CA GLN A 143 5.75 -1.19 0.59
C GLN A 143 4.35 -1.75 0.86
N HIS A 144 3.33 -0.91 0.68
CA HIS A 144 1.92 -1.30 0.60
C HIS A 144 1.20 -0.40 -0.42
N PRO A 145 1.50 -0.55 -1.73
CA PRO A 145 1.08 0.42 -2.73
C PRO A 145 -0.44 0.50 -2.91
N THR A 146 -1.17 -0.59 -2.73
CA THR A 146 -2.63 -0.59 -2.86
C THR A 146 -3.31 0.14 -1.71
N GLN A 147 -2.73 0.14 -0.49
CA GLN A 147 -3.18 0.99 0.60
C GLN A 147 -3.04 2.47 0.23
N THR A 148 -1.95 2.83 -0.43
CA THR A 148 -1.72 4.21 -0.88
C THR A 148 -2.79 4.69 -1.86
N ILE A 149 -3.25 3.86 -2.80
CA ILE A 149 -4.35 4.23 -3.70
C ILE A 149 -5.63 4.48 -2.90
N THR A 150 -5.93 3.65 -1.91
CA THR A 150 -7.08 3.85 -1.01
C THR A 150 -6.96 5.16 -0.24
N ASP A 151 -5.77 5.47 0.27
CA ASP A 151 -5.49 6.70 1.02
C ASP A 151 -5.63 7.94 0.12
N LEU A 152 -5.06 7.92 -1.09
CA LEU A 152 -5.19 9.02 -2.07
C LEU A 152 -6.65 9.24 -2.48
N LEU A 153 -7.39 8.15 -2.74
CA LEU A 153 -8.82 8.23 -3.06
C LEU A 153 -9.61 8.86 -1.91
N THR A 154 -9.33 8.47 -0.67
CA THR A 154 -9.97 9.05 0.52
C THR A 154 -9.67 10.55 0.64
N ILE A 155 -8.39 10.94 0.49
CA ILE A 155 -8.00 12.37 0.53
C ILE A 155 -8.71 13.14 -0.58
N GLN A 156 -8.74 12.61 -1.82
CA GLN A 156 -9.42 13.25 -2.94
C GLN A 156 -10.92 13.42 -2.69
N MET A 157 -11.58 12.43 -2.08
CA MET A 157 -13.02 12.50 -1.78
C MET A 157 -13.33 13.50 -0.67
N GLU A 158 -12.54 13.51 0.40
CA GLU A 158 -12.81 14.32 1.58
C GLU A 158 -12.29 15.78 1.45
N LYS A 159 -11.18 15.98 0.73
CA LYS A 159 -10.56 17.30 0.56
C LYS A 159 -10.81 17.91 -0.82
N GLY A 160 -11.28 17.13 -1.80
CA GLY A 160 -11.48 17.57 -3.19
C GLY A 160 -10.19 17.82 -3.97
N ARG A 161 -9.03 17.56 -3.39
CA ARG A 161 -7.72 17.83 -3.97
C ARG A 161 -6.63 16.93 -3.40
N LEU A 162 -5.54 16.78 -4.14
CA LEU A 162 -4.29 16.12 -3.73
C LEU A 162 -3.09 17.09 -3.71
N THR A 163 -3.33 18.37 -4.03
CA THR A 163 -2.33 19.44 -4.04
C THR A 163 -2.58 20.45 -2.91
N ASN A 164 -1.56 21.25 -2.57
CA ASN A 164 -1.68 22.32 -1.55
C ASN A 164 -2.18 21.78 -0.19
N LEU A 165 -1.71 20.63 0.24
CA LEU A 165 -2.08 19.99 1.50
C LEU A 165 -0.94 20.10 2.52
N ASN A 166 -1.31 20.37 3.77
CA ASN A 166 -0.45 20.14 4.92
C ASN A 166 -0.77 18.76 5.49
N VAL A 167 0.15 17.81 5.31
CA VAL A 167 -0.04 16.41 5.67
C VAL A 167 0.80 16.10 6.91
N VAL A 168 0.15 15.88 8.03
CA VAL A 168 0.78 15.47 9.29
C VAL A 168 0.74 13.94 9.38
N LEU A 169 1.92 13.33 9.52
CA LEU A 169 2.08 11.87 9.67
C LEU A 169 2.61 11.61 11.08
N CYS A 170 1.85 10.86 11.87
CA CYS A 170 2.16 10.66 13.29
C CYS A 170 2.22 9.19 13.66
N GLY A 171 3.26 8.79 14.40
CA GLY A 171 3.42 7.45 14.96
C GLY A 171 4.77 6.82 14.68
N ASP A 172 4.77 5.53 14.33
CA ASP A 172 5.99 4.81 13.93
C ASP A 172 6.32 5.11 12.46
N LEU A 173 7.06 6.19 12.24
CA LEU A 173 7.45 6.61 10.89
C LEU A 173 8.66 5.84 10.37
N LYS A 174 9.43 5.20 11.26
CA LYS A 174 10.60 4.40 10.89
C LYS A 174 10.18 3.11 10.17
N ASN A 175 9.17 2.42 10.68
CA ASN A 175 8.72 1.12 10.17
C ASN A 175 7.38 1.22 9.43
N GLY A 176 6.83 2.41 9.28
CA GLY A 176 5.52 2.68 8.71
C GLY A 176 5.49 2.59 7.18
N ARG A 177 5.46 1.39 6.60
CA ARG A 177 5.42 1.19 5.14
C ARG A 177 4.28 1.95 4.43
N THR A 178 3.12 2.11 5.08
CA THR A 178 2.00 2.88 4.55
C THR A 178 2.32 4.36 4.49
N VAL A 179 3.02 4.89 5.50
CA VAL A 179 3.53 6.26 5.53
C VAL A 179 4.53 6.48 4.39
N HIS A 180 5.50 5.58 4.25
CA HIS A 180 6.55 5.69 3.22
C HIS A 180 5.93 5.74 1.82
N SER A 181 5.00 4.84 1.52
CA SER A 181 4.33 4.80 0.23
C SER A 181 3.44 6.04 -0.01
N LEU A 182 2.70 6.49 1.01
CA LEU A 182 1.84 7.67 0.90
C LEU A 182 2.63 8.95 0.66
N VAL A 183 3.74 9.14 1.39
CA VAL A 183 4.63 10.30 1.23
C VAL A 183 5.21 10.35 -0.17
N LYS A 184 5.72 9.21 -0.68
CA LYS A 184 6.23 9.10 -2.05
C LYS A 184 5.15 9.43 -3.11
N ALA A 185 3.91 9.01 -2.89
CA ALA A 185 2.81 9.31 -3.80
C ALA A 185 2.43 10.79 -3.78
N LEU A 186 2.20 11.35 -2.58
CA LEU A 186 1.79 12.74 -2.42
C LEU A 186 2.88 13.75 -2.82
N SER A 187 4.17 13.37 -2.77
CA SER A 187 5.26 14.22 -3.26
C SER A 187 5.24 14.44 -4.78
N LYS A 188 4.47 13.64 -5.53
CA LYS A 188 4.24 13.85 -6.97
C LYS A 188 3.21 14.95 -7.26
N PHE A 189 2.48 15.42 -6.25
CA PHE A 189 1.49 16.48 -6.35
C PHE A 189 2.03 17.77 -5.76
N GLU A 190 1.75 18.88 -6.41
CA GLU A 190 2.37 20.18 -6.17
C GLU A 190 1.97 20.75 -4.79
N ASN A 191 2.91 21.49 -4.20
CA ASN A 191 2.72 22.33 -3.02
C ASN A 191 2.21 21.58 -1.78
N ASN A 192 2.52 20.29 -1.65
CA ASN A 192 2.27 19.56 -0.43
C ASN A 192 3.42 19.76 0.56
N THR A 193 3.07 19.98 1.83
CA THR A 193 4.02 20.09 2.93
C THR A 193 3.82 18.93 3.89
N PHE A 194 4.91 18.26 4.27
CA PHE A 194 4.87 17.10 5.16
C PHE A 194 5.38 17.47 6.56
N TYR A 195 4.65 17.03 7.58
CA TYR A 195 5.02 17.20 8.98
C TYR A 195 5.15 15.82 9.61
N PHE A 196 6.36 15.43 9.96
CA PHE A 196 6.69 14.13 10.52
C PHE A 196 6.72 14.21 12.03
N VAL A 197 5.69 13.67 12.69
CA VAL A 197 5.55 13.69 14.15
C VAL A 197 5.86 12.29 14.69
N SER A 198 6.97 12.16 15.41
CA SER A 198 7.38 10.88 15.98
C SER A 198 8.37 11.04 17.12
N PRO A 199 8.47 10.05 18.04
CA PRO A 199 9.62 9.94 18.92
C PRO A 199 10.94 9.87 18.16
N LYS A 200 12.04 10.26 18.79
CA LYS A 200 13.37 10.29 18.16
C LYS A 200 13.82 8.95 17.59
N GLU A 201 13.42 7.85 18.25
CA GLU A 201 13.75 6.48 17.87
C GLU A 201 12.97 5.98 16.65
N LEU A 202 11.85 6.63 16.32
CA LEU A 202 10.89 6.25 15.29
C LEU A 202 10.79 7.25 14.14
N LYS A 203 11.80 8.08 13.95
CA LYS A 203 11.86 9.08 12.89
C LYS A 203 11.78 8.47 11.51
N ILE A 204 11.24 9.26 10.58
CA ILE A 204 11.21 8.92 9.17
C ILE A 204 12.63 8.66 8.63
N PRO A 205 12.87 7.57 7.89
CA PRO A 205 14.19 7.25 7.36
C PRO A 205 14.71 8.27 6.34
N ASP A 206 16.03 8.48 6.32
CA ASP A 206 16.68 9.43 5.40
C ASP A 206 16.43 9.12 3.93
N TYR A 207 16.31 7.83 3.54
CA TYR A 207 16.01 7.47 2.16
C TYR A 207 14.64 7.98 1.70
N ILE A 208 13.65 8.12 2.61
CA ILE A 208 12.36 8.73 2.30
C ILE A 208 12.52 10.24 2.15
N LYS A 209 13.24 10.91 3.08
CA LYS A 209 13.52 12.34 2.98
C LYS A 209 14.26 12.70 1.69
N ASN A 210 15.21 11.87 1.28
CA ASN A 210 15.93 12.04 0.02
C ASN A 210 15.01 11.88 -1.20
N HIS A 211 14.01 10.99 -1.13
CA HIS A 211 13.03 10.83 -2.21
C HIS A 211 12.15 12.06 -2.40
N ILE A 212 11.81 12.76 -1.31
CA ILE A 212 10.94 13.94 -1.30
C ILE A 212 11.71 15.26 -1.14
N LYS A 213 13.01 15.29 -1.47
CA LYS A 213 13.89 16.45 -1.27
C LYS A 213 13.38 17.77 -1.88
N ASP A 214 12.55 17.69 -2.93
CA ASP A 214 11.95 18.83 -3.62
C ASP A 214 10.63 19.31 -2.96
N SER A 215 10.14 18.59 -1.93
CA SER A 215 8.98 18.97 -1.13
C SER A 215 9.41 19.62 0.19
N LEU A 216 8.57 20.52 0.72
CA LEU A 216 8.76 21.03 2.07
C LEU A 216 8.41 19.96 3.09
N PHE A 217 9.28 19.75 4.08
CA PHE A 217 8.99 18.89 5.23
C PHE A 217 9.61 19.41 6.53
N PHE A 218 8.98 19.05 7.63
CA PHE A 218 9.40 19.39 8.98
C PHE A 218 9.32 18.15 9.87
N GLU A 219 10.28 17.99 10.79
CA GLU A 219 10.25 16.97 11.83
C GLU A 219 9.83 17.60 13.16
N MET A 220 8.88 16.98 13.85
CA MET A 220 8.30 17.43 15.13
C MET A 220 8.28 16.29 16.13
N GLU A 221 8.28 16.63 17.42
CA GLU A 221 8.26 15.61 18.48
C GLU A 221 6.85 15.38 19.04
N THR A 222 5.95 16.37 18.94
CA THR A 222 4.61 16.31 19.52
C THR A 222 3.52 16.51 18.47
N LEU A 223 2.39 15.84 18.69
CA LEU A 223 1.23 15.97 17.81
C LEU A 223 0.62 17.40 17.89
N GLU A 224 0.71 18.02 19.06
CA GLU A 224 0.21 19.36 19.32
C GLU A 224 0.86 20.42 18.43
N GLU A 225 2.12 20.23 18.06
CA GLU A 225 2.84 21.12 17.13
C GLU A 225 2.30 21.02 15.70
N GLY A 226 1.90 19.82 15.26
CA GLY A 226 1.43 19.55 13.90
C GLY A 226 -0.05 19.84 13.66
N LEU A 227 -0.91 19.63 14.66
CA LEU A 227 -2.38 19.70 14.53
C LEU A 227 -2.90 21.03 13.98
N PRO A 228 -2.41 22.21 14.38
CA PRO A 228 -2.93 23.49 13.87
C PRO A 228 -2.74 23.66 12.35
N MET A 229 -1.77 22.98 11.77
CA MET A 229 -1.44 23.09 10.35
C MET A 229 -2.12 22.02 9.49
N ALA A 230 -2.53 20.91 10.10
CA ALA A 230 -2.99 19.71 9.39
C ALA A 230 -4.27 19.94 8.57
N ASP A 231 -4.19 19.64 7.28
CA ASP A 231 -5.36 19.38 6.42
C ASP A 231 -5.69 17.88 6.46
N VAL A 232 -4.65 17.05 6.54
CA VAL A 232 -4.73 15.60 6.67
C VAL A 232 -3.84 15.18 7.84
N LEU A 233 -4.41 14.46 8.80
CA LEU A 233 -3.68 13.79 9.86
C LEU A 233 -3.69 12.28 9.59
N TYR A 234 -2.53 11.71 9.29
CA TYR A 234 -2.35 10.28 9.08
C TYR A 234 -1.71 9.65 10.31
N MET A 235 -2.49 8.89 11.05
CA MET A 235 -2.06 8.23 12.28
C MET A 235 -1.62 6.81 12.02
N THR A 236 -0.52 6.40 12.62
CA THR A 236 -0.10 4.99 12.66
C THR A 236 0.11 4.53 14.09
N ARG A 237 -0.12 3.25 14.33
CA ARG A 237 0.21 2.65 15.62
C ARG A 237 1.71 2.49 15.78
N ILE A 238 2.19 2.51 17.01
CA ILE A 238 3.55 2.06 17.33
C ILE A 238 3.54 0.52 17.34
N GLN A 239 4.40 -0.07 16.50
CA GLN A 239 4.38 -1.50 16.19
C GLN A 239 5.18 -2.29 17.20
N ARG A 240 4.51 -2.89 18.22
CA ARG A 240 5.16 -3.70 19.28
C ARG A 240 6.09 -4.78 18.71
N GLU A 241 5.68 -5.42 17.64
CA GLU A 241 6.40 -6.49 16.96
C GLU A 241 7.73 -6.07 16.32
N ARG A 242 8.02 -4.78 16.28
CA ARG A 242 9.29 -4.21 15.76
C ARG A 242 10.30 -3.87 16.85
N PHE A 243 9.93 -3.98 18.12
CA PHE A 243 10.82 -3.70 19.25
C PHE A 243 11.45 -5.00 19.76
N ALA A 244 12.79 -5.03 19.79
CA ALA A 244 13.52 -6.10 20.44
C ALA A 244 13.41 -6.04 21.98
N ASP A 245 13.27 -4.82 22.51
CA ASP A 245 13.14 -4.54 23.94
C ASP A 245 11.70 -4.11 24.27
N PRO A 246 10.94 -4.92 25.04
CA PRO A 246 9.59 -4.59 25.49
C PRO A 246 9.49 -3.30 26.31
N GLU A 247 10.52 -2.94 27.10
CA GLU A 247 10.52 -1.72 27.91
C GLU A 247 10.56 -0.47 27.04
N GLN A 248 11.27 -0.50 25.91
CA GLN A 248 11.30 0.59 24.96
C GLN A 248 9.93 0.82 24.33
N TYR A 249 9.21 -0.26 23.97
CA TYR A 249 7.85 -0.15 23.49
C TYR A 249 6.91 0.47 24.52
N GLU A 250 6.97 0.03 25.79
CA GLU A 250 6.12 0.58 26.87
C GLU A 250 6.32 2.09 27.07
N LYS A 251 7.55 2.60 26.88
CA LYS A 251 7.85 4.04 26.98
C LYS A 251 7.27 4.86 25.82
N LEU A 252 7.13 4.26 24.63
CA LEU A 252 6.78 4.97 23.40
C LEU A 252 5.32 4.77 22.97
N LYS A 253 4.65 3.70 23.40
CA LYS A 253 3.32 3.30 22.92
C LYS A 253 2.25 4.40 22.98
N ASP A 254 2.33 5.29 23.98
CA ASP A 254 1.37 6.36 24.22
C ASP A 254 1.81 7.74 23.69
N SER A 255 2.98 7.83 23.03
CA SER A 255 3.54 9.11 22.56
C SER A 255 2.73 9.75 21.42
N CYS A 256 2.01 8.95 20.65
CA CYS A 256 1.24 9.38 19.49
C CYS A 256 -0.26 9.08 19.64
N VAL A 257 -0.86 9.49 20.76
CA VAL A 257 -2.30 9.30 21.02
C VAL A 257 -3.06 10.58 20.68
N LEU A 258 -4.05 10.47 19.81
CA LEU A 258 -4.99 11.54 19.50
C LEU A 258 -6.14 11.53 20.50
N THR A 259 -6.24 12.55 21.33
CA THR A 259 -7.31 12.71 22.34
C THR A 259 -8.31 13.78 21.92
N LYS A 260 -9.50 13.76 22.54
CA LYS A 260 -10.51 14.83 22.34
C LYS A 260 -9.95 16.23 22.68
N HIS A 261 -9.09 16.31 23.69
CA HIS A 261 -8.46 17.58 24.10
C HIS A 261 -7.51 18.12 23.01
N LYS A 262 -6.70 17.25 22.40
CA LYS A 262 -5.80 17.62 21.30
C LYS A 262 -6.57 18.08 20.04
N MET A 263 -7.76 17.51 19.79
CA MET A 263 -8.63 17.91 18.66
C MET A 263 -9.08 19.36 18.69
N ILE A 264 -9.00 20.03 19.85
CA ILE A 264 -9.30 21.47 19.96
C ILE A 264 -8.31 22.33 19.14
N LEU A 265 -7.09 21.81 18.96
CA LEU A 265 -6.03 22.48 18.19
C LEU A 265 -6.18 22.29 16.67
N ALA A 266 -7.01 21.34 16.26
CA ALA A 266 -7.16 20.96 14.85
C ALA A 266 -8.04 21.95 14.08
N LYS A 267 -7.79 22.05 12.77
CA LYS A 267 -8.71 22.75 11.86
C LYS A 267 -10.06 22.03 11.81
N SER A 268 -11.14 22.75 11.64
CA SER A 268 -12.51 22.21 11.58
C SER A 268 -12.73 21.26 10.39
N ASP A 269 -11.97 21.42 9.31
CA ASP A 269 -12.02 20.63 8.08
C ASP A 269 -10.88 19.60 7.98
N MET A 270 -10.08 19.41 9.04
CA MET A 270 -9.05 18.38 9.09
C MET A 270 -9.67 16.99 9.01
N ILE A 271 -9.11 16.13 8.17
CA ILE A 271 -9.46 14.70 8.16
C ILE A 271 -8.43 13.87 8.93
N VAL A 272 -8.91 12.83 9.61
CA VAL A 272 -8.06 11.88 10.34
C VAL A 272 -8.11 10.53 9.66
N MET A 273 -6.96 10.01 9.29
CA MET A 273 -6.79 8.73 8.60
C MET A 273 -5.97 7.75 9.43
N HIS A 274 -6.23 6.46 9.26
CA HIS A 274 -5.47 5.39 9.91
C HIS A 274 -5.57 4.10 9.08
N PRO A 275 -4.45 3.43 8.75
CA PRO A 275 -4.46 2.25 7.89
C PRO A 275 -4.99 0.97 8.57
N LEU A 276 -5.31 1.06 9.88
CA LEU A 276 -5.80 -0.07 10.70
C LEU A 276 -4.81 -1.28 10.77
N PRO A 277 -4.88 -2.15 11.81
CA PRO A 277 -5.78 -2.03 12.97
C PRO A 277 -5.31 -0.95 13.96
N ARG A 278 -6.26 -0.39 14.70
CA ARG A 278 -5.92 0.36 15.92
C ARG A 278 -5.63 -0.63 17.06
N VAL A 279 -4.77 -0.26 17.98
CA VAL A 279 -4.64 -0.88 19.30
C VAL A 279 -5.39 -0.02 20.31
N ASN A 280 -6.04 -0.66 21.27
CA ASN A 280 -6.79 0.06 22.33
C ASN A 280 -5.82 0.69 23.31
#